data_061b93a2e1a3187461c7c2df825309ea
#
_entry.id   061b93a2e1a3187461c7c2df825309ea
#
_cell.length_a   1.000
_cell.length_b   1.000
_cell.length_c   1.000
_cell.angle_alpha   90.00
_cell.angle_beta   90.00
_cell.angle_gamma   90.00
#
_symmetry.space_group_name_H-M   'P 1'
#
loop_
_entity.id
_entity.type
_entity.pdbx_description
1 polymer ?
#
loop_
_entity_poly.entity_id
_entity_poly.type
_entity_poly.pdbx_seq_one_letter_code
_entity_poly.pdbx_strand_id
1 'polypeptide(L)'
;PEAASEAASSEEAKELSTTDALRIAGLKGPTTMGLVNLLSMEEDGTASMDYDLQLYGAADEIVPLLMKGELDMAAIPANLAATLYQKTEGGIQAVAVNTLGVLYVVEKGGDTIQSMADLAGRTILSTGKGTTPEYVLRYLLNANGIDPDKDVTIEYYSEATEVTAQMANTEDAIAVLPQPYVTAAGLQDDTLRVALDLTEEWNKVADTQLITGVTVVRKEYAEEHPD
;
A
#
# COMPACT_ATOMS: atom_id res chain seq x y z
N PRO A 1 36.64 39.34 -4.79
CA PRO A 1 37.18 38.02 -4.95
C PRO A 1 36.47 37.03 -4.03
N GLU A 2 36.30 35.85 -4.55
CA GLU A 2 35.84 34.60 -3.88
C GLU A 2 34.37 34.30 -3.93
N ALA A 3 34.07 33.57 -4.85
CA ALA A 3 33.67 32.21 -5.13
C ALA A 3 32.94 31.55 -3.97
N ALA A 4 31.59 31.54 -4.05
CA ALA A 4 30.74 30.60 -3.32
C ALA A 4 30.58 29.39 -4.23
N SER A 5 31.07 28.25 -3.77
CA SER A 5 30.94 26.92 -4.35
C SER A 5 29.49 26.43 -4.22
N GLU A 6 28.83 26.30 -5.35
CA GLU A 6 27.61 25.49 -5.46
C GLU A 6 27.98 24.02 -5.31
N ALA A 7 27.55 23.42 -4.22
CA ALA A 7 27.48 21.97 -4.12
C ALA A 7 26.13 21.52 -4.72
N ALA A 8 26.14 21.29 -6.02
CA ALA A 8 25.08 20.52 -6.66
C ALA A 8 25.23 19.07 -6.22
N SER A 9 24.28 18.58 -5.43
CA SER A 9 24.10 17.15 -5.21
C SER A 9 23.59 16.54 -6.52
N SER A 10 24.50 15.98 -7.30
CA SER A 10 24.17 15.10 -8.39
C SER A 10 23.66 13.80 -7.77
N GLU A 11 22.35 13.59 -7.75
CA GLU A 11 21.80 12.25 -7.77
C GLU A 11 22.19 11.65 -9.12
N GLU A 12 23.28 10.90 -9.14
CA GLU A 12 23.61 10.00 -10.23
C GLU A 12 22.49 8.95 -10.26
N ALA A 13 21.61 9.05 -11.25
CA ALA A 13 20.77 7.94 -11.64
C ALA A 13 21.74 6.78 -11.98
N LYS A 14 21.74 5.73 -11.14
CA LYS A 14 22.51 4.52 -11.35
C LYS A 14 22.05 3.95 -12.69
N GLU A 15 22.90 4.00 -13.72
CA GLU A 15 22.64 3.36 -15.00
C GLU A 15 22.28 1.91 -14.72
N LEU A 16 21.09 1.48 -15.16
CA LEU A 16 20.65 0.09 -15.09
C LEU A 16 21.70 -0.80 -15.76
N SER A 17 22.36 -1.61 -14.96
CA SER A 17 23.23 -2.66 -15.45
C SER A 17 22.38 -3.66 -16.23
N THR A 18 22.70 -3.88 -17.49
CA THR A 18 21.95 -4.74 -18.43
C THR A 18 22.27 -6.23 -18.27
N THR A 19 22.49 -6.72 -17.05
CA THR A 19 22.80 -8.12 -16.80
C THR A 19 22.15 -8.63 -15.51
N ASP A 20 21.19 -9.51 -15.65
CA ASP A 20 20.74 -10.53 -14.71
C ASP A 20 20.10 -10.12 -13.36
N ALA A 21 19.95 -8.84 -13.02
CA ALA A 21 19.27 -8.42 -11.82
C ALA A 21 17.74 -8.59 -11.94
N LEU A 22 17.11 -9.18 -10.93
CA LEU A 22 15.65 -9.27 -10.83
C LEU A 22 15.06 -7.86 -10.58
N ARG A 23 14.32 -7.33 -11.55
CA ARG A 23 13.72 -5.99 -11.49
C ARG A 23 12.41 -6.04 -10.72
N ILE A 24 12.41 -5.47 -9.53
CA ILE A 24 11.28 -5.51 -8.59
C ILE A 24 10.71 -4.11 -8.39
N ALA A 25 9.39 -3.98 -8.45
CA ALA A 25 8.70 -2.79 -7.99
C ALA A 25 8.02 -3.03 -6.66
N GLY A 26 8.03 -2.02 -5.79
CA GLY A 26 7.28 -1.99 -4.55
C GLY A 26 6.55 -0.67 -4.35
N LEU A 27 5.43 -0.69 -3.64
CA LEU A 27 4.76 0.53 -3.20
C LEU A 27 5.40 1.05 -1.92
N LYS A 28 5.50 2.37 -1.78
CA LYS A 28 5.84 3.03 -0.52
C LYS A 28 4.75 2.72 0.51
N GLY A 29 4.96 1.68 1.33
CA GLY A 29 3.97 1.24 2.31
C GLY A 29 4.10 -0.24 2.68
N PRO A 30 3.05 -0.81 3.31
CA PRO A 30 3.12 -2.13 3.93
C PRO A 30 3.38 -3.27 2.93
N THR A 31 2.94 -3.16 1.68
CA THR A 31 3.15 -4.19 0.66
C THR A 31 4.63 -4.47 0.37
N THR A 32 5.50 -3.48 0.57
CA THR A 32 6.94 -3.61 0.31
C THR A 32 7.74 -3.93 1.57
N MET A 33 7.18 -3.73 2.75
CA MET A 33 7.90 -4.00 4.02
C MET A 33 8.38 -5.46 4.11
N GLY A 34 7.67 -6.42 3.52
CA GLY A 34 8.10 -7.81 3.44
C GLY A 34 9.36 -8.05 2.58
N LEU A 35 9.73 -7.09 1.73
CA LEU A 35 10.90 -7.17 0.85
C LEU A 35 12.13 -6.44 1.42
N VAL A 36 12.01 -5.75 2.57
CA VAL A 36 13.11 -4.95 3.15
C VAL A 36 14.35 -5.80 3.42
N ASN A 37 14.17 -7.06 3.82
CA ASN A 37 15.29 -7.96 4.05
C ASN A 37 16.10 -8.26 2.78
N LEU A 38 15.45 -8.29 1.60
CA LEU A 38 16.15 -8.45 0.32
C LEU A 38 17.08 -7.28 0.04
N LEU A 39 16.64 -6.05 0.34
CA LEU A 39 17.47 -4.84 0.20
C LEU A 39 18.70 -4.92 1.11
N SER A 40 18.51 -5.31 2.37
CA SER A 40 19.63 -5.45 3.31
C SER A 40 20.61 -6.53 2.84
N MET A 41 20.12 -7.65 2.33
CA MET A 41 20.96 -8.72 1.81
C MET A 41 21.73 -8.30 0.55
N GLU A 42 21.15 -7.47 -0.30
CA GLU A 42 21.84 -6.90 -1.46
C GLU A 42 22.96 -5.93 -1.02
N GLU A 43 22.66 -5.01 -0.10
CA GLU A 43 23.64 -4.06 0.44
C GLU A 43 24.83 -4.76 1.12
N ASP A 44 24.55 -5.85 1.84
CA ASP A 44 25.56 -6.66 2.55
C ASP A 44 26.30 -7.65 1.61
N GLY A 45 25.90 -7.77 0.36
CA GLY A 45 26.44 -8.73 -0.61
C GLY A 45 26.17 -10.20 -0.24
N THR A 46 25.13 -10.47 0.54
CA THR A 46 24.71 -11.82 0.97
C THR A 46 23.50 -12.35 0.20
N ALA A 47 22.95 -11.53 -0.70
CA ALA A 47 21.87 -11.96 -1.59
C ALA A 47 22.33 -13.08 -2.53
N SER A 48 21.45 -14.03 -2.82
CA SER A 48 21.73 -15.14 -3.74
C SER A 48 21.74 -14.75 -5.22
N MET A 49 21.16 -13.56 -5.51
CA MET A 49 21.10 -12.95 -6.84
C MET A 49 21.05 -11.43 -6.68
N ASP A 50 21.32 -10.72 -7.76
CA ASP A 50 21.20 -9.26 -7.79
C ASP A 50 19.73 -8.83 -7.88
N TYR A 51 19.33 -7.84 -7.07
CA TYR A 51 18.01 -7.25 -7.06
C TYR A 51 18.07 -5.77 -7.43
N ASP A 52 17.18 -5.33 -8.32
CA ASP A 52 16.91 -3.91 -8.56
C ASP A 52 15.50 -3.60 -8.05
N LEU A 53 15.39 -3.14 -6.79
CA LEU A 53 14.11 -2.79 -6.17
C LEU A 53 13.87 -1.29 -6.26
N GLN A 54 12.81 -0.91 -6.96
CA GLN A 54 12.36 0.47 -7.12
C GLN A 54 11.05 0.71 -6.36
N LEU A 55 10.95 1.86 -5.66
CA LEU A 55 9.79 2.22 -4.86
C LEU A 55 8.94 3.28 -5.58
N TYR A 56 7.64 3.02 -5.70
CA TYR A 56 6.65 3.86 -6.36
C TYR A 56 5.63 4.41 -5.36
N GLY A 57 5.07 5.59 -5.66
CA GLY A 57 4.02 6.20 -4.85
C GLY A 57 2.66 5.56 -5.05
N ALA A 58 2.35 5.16 -6.28
CA ALA A 58 1.06 4.63 -6.66
C ALA A 58 1.16 3.37 -7.54
N ALA A 59 0.16 2.50 -7.44
CA ALA A 59 0.16 1.22 -8.15
C ALA A 59 -0.02 1.38 -9.68
N ASP A 60 -0.62 2.46 -10.14
CA ASP A 60 -0.80 2.77 -11.56
C ASP A 60 0.52 3.13 -12.26
N GLU A 61 1.56 3.52 -11.52
CA GLU A 61 2.92 3.67 -12.04
C GLU A 61 3.55 2.31 -12.38
N ILE A 62 3.29 1.28 -11.55
CA ILE A 62 3.88 -0.06 -11.67
C ILE A 62 3.25 -0.87 -12.82
N VAL A 63 1.93 -0.77 -12.99
CA VAL A 63 1.18 -1.59 -13.95
C VAL A 63 1.71 -1.51 -15.38
N PRO A 64 1.96 -0.31 -15.95
CA PRO A 64 2.48 -0.21 -17.31
C PRO A 64 3.87 -0.84 -17.48
N LEU A 65 4.71 -0.78 -16.45
CA LEU A 65 6.07 -1.31 -16.47
C LEU A 65 6.06 -2.85 -16.47
N LEU A 66 5.20 -3.46 -15.63
CA LEU A 66 4.97 -4.91 -15.67
C LEU A 66 4.45 -5.36 -17.03
N MET A 67 3.47 -4.65 -17.58
CA MET A 67 2.85 -4.99 -18.86
C MET A 67 3.82 -4.90 -20.05
N LYS A 68 4.82 -4.01 -19.98
CA LYS A 68 5.86 -3.85 -21.01
C LYS A 68 7.07 -4.78 -20.81
N GLY A 69 7.14 -5.51 -19.70
CA GLY A 69 8.32 -6.31 -19.35
C GLY A 69 9.51 -5.49 -18.89
N GLU A 70 9.27 -4.24 -18.47
CA GLU A 70 10.30 -3.38 -17.87
C GLU A 70 10.55 -3.74 -16.39
N LEU A 71 9.62 -4.45 -15.76
CA LEU A 71 9.71 -5.09 -14.44
C LEU A 71 9.43 -6.58 -14.57
N ASP A 72 10.04 -7.37 -13.69
CA ASP A 72 9.86 -8.82 -13.64
C ASP A 72 8.92 -9.23 -12.51
N MET A 73 9.00 -8.53 -11.37
CA MET A 73 8.25 -8.80 -10.17
C MET A 73 7.70 -7.51 -9.56
N ALA A 74 6.58 -7.59 -8.84
CA ALA A 74 6.06 -6.44 -8.10
C ALA A 74 5.30 -6.85 -6.84
N ALA A 75 5.44 -6.03 -5.79
CA ALA A 75 4.59 -6.06 -4.61
C ALA A 75 3.43 -5.07 -4.78
N ILE A 76 2.21 -5.58 -4.98
CA ILE A 76 1.03 -4.80 -5.34
C ILE A 76 -0.21 -5.19 -4.52
N PRO A 77 -1.27 -4.34 -4.49
CA PRO A 77 -2.55 -4.70 -3.90
C PRO A 77 -3.16 -5.95 -4.52
N ALA A 78 -3.73 -6.82 -3.67
CA ALA A 78 -4.26 -8.12 -4.10
C ALA A 78 -5.36 -8.01 -5.17
N ASN A 79 -6.25 -7.01 -5.07
CA ASN A 79 -7.30 -6.77 -6.07
C ASN A 79 -6.72 -6.36 -7.43
N LEU A 80 -5.61 -5.62 -7.43
CA LEU A 80 -4.92 -5.22 -8.65
C LEU A 80 -4.26 -6.42 -9.33
N ALA A 81 -3.66 -7.32 -8.55
CA ALA A 81 -3.10 -8.57 -9.08
C ALA A 81 -4.17 -9.41 -9.80
N ALA A 82 -5.38 -9.55 -9.21
CA ALA A 82 -6.49 -10.24 -9.84
C ALA A 82 -6.92 -9.57 -11.16
N THR A 83 -6.98 -8.23 -11.17
CA THR A 83 -7.31 -7.47 -12.37
C THR A 83 -6.24 -7.64 -13.47
N LEU A 84 -4.98 -7.59 -13.10
CA LEU A 84 -3.87 -7.79 -14.03
C LEU A 84 -3.84 -9.21 -14.58
N TYR A 85 -4.06 -10.23 -13.73
CA TYR A 85 -4.16 -11.61 -14.19
C TYR A 85 -5.20 -11.77 -15.29
N GLN A 86 -6.38 -11.17 -15.10
CA GLN A 86 -7.44 -11.21 -16.13
C GLN A 86 -7.06 -10.43 -17.39
N LYS A 87 -6.51 -9.22 -17.25
CA LYS A 87 -6.14 -8.38 -18.41
C LYS A 87 -4.98 -8.95 -19.23
N THR A 88 -4.10 -9.70 -18.59
CA THR A 88 -2.95 -10.35 -19.24
C THR A 88 -3.24 -11.79 -19.65
N GLU A 89 -4.48 -12.26 -19.48
CA GLU A 89 -4.87 -13.66 -19.76
C GLU A 89 -3.96 -14.68 -19.05
N GLY A 90 -3.60 -14.39 -17.80
CA GLY A 90 -2.70 -15.21 -16.99
C GLY A 90 -1.21 -14.91 -17.20
N GLY A 91 -0.87 -13.76 -17.78
CA GLY A 91 0.52 -13.32 -18.01
C GLY A 91 1.26 -12.90 -16.75
N ILE A 92 0.60 -12.85 -15.60
CA ILE A 92 1.22 -12.69 -14.27
C ILE A 92 0.77 -13.80 -13.33
N GLN A 93 1.59 -14.10 -12.33
CA GLN A 93 1.32 -15.10 -11.30
C GLN A 93 1.59 -14.50 -9.92
N ALA A 94 0.74 -14.79 -8.93
CA ALA A 94 1.02 -14.47 -7.54
C ALA A 94 1.93 -15.57 -6.95
N VAL A 95 3.09 -15.17 -6.43
CA VAL A 95 4.08 -16.07 -5.83
C VAL A 95 4.08 -16.02 -4.31
N ALA A 96 3.61 -14.93 -3.73
CA ALA A 96 3.50 -14.80 -2.27
C ALA A 96 2.35 -13.87 -1.86
N VAL A 97 1.77 -14.15 -0.69
CA VAL A 97 0.99 -13.17 0.07
C VAL A 97 1.98 -12.45 0.98
N ASN A 98 2.16 -11.17 0.78
CA ASN A 98 3.13 -10.38 1.54
C ASN A 98 2.50 -9.51 2.63
N THR A 99 1.18 -9.26 2.55
CA THR A 99 0.49 -8.40 3.51
C THR A 99 -0.91 -8.92 3.82
N LEU A 100 -1.17 -9.15 5.11
CA LEU A 100 -2.47 -9.48 5.67
C LEU A 100 -2.94 -8.31 6.52
N GLY A 101 -4.21 -7.92 6.41
CA GLY A 101 -4.77 -6.85 7.24
C GLY A 101 -4.13 -5.48 6.99
N VAL A 102 -3.58 -4.87 8.03
CA VAL A 102 -2.86 -3.58 8.11
C VAL A 102 -3.68 -2.30 8.00
N LEU A 103 -4.99 -2.37 7.86
CA LEU A 103 -5.87 -1.20 7.74
C LEU A 103 -6.62 -0.95 9.05
N TYR A 104 -6.69 0.32 9.44
CA TYR A 104 -7.30 0.75 10.69
C TYR A 104 -8.18 1.97 10.47
N VAL A 105 -9.32 2.04 11.18
CA VAL A 105 -10.00 3.30 11.38
C VAL A 105 -9.34 4.02 12.54
N VAL A 106 -8.89 5.23 12.30
CA VAL A 106 -8.33 6.12 13.32
C VAL A 106 -9.24 7.31 13.53
N GLU A 107 -9.35 7.77 14.77
CA GLU A 107 -10.15 8.91 15.18
C GLU A 107 -9.27 9.89 15.95
N LYS A 108 -9.41 11.18 15.66
CA LYS A 108 -8.72 12.27 16.33
C LYS A 108 -9.68 13.00 17.27
N GLY A 109 -9.21 13.31 18.47
CA GLY A 109 -9.90 14.20 19.41
C GLY A 109 -11.15 13.62 20.09
N GLY A 110 -11.53 12.37 19.80
CA GLY A 110 -12.75 11.77 20.32
C GLY A 110 -12.63 10.27 20.62
N ASP A 111 -13.71 9.70 21.13
CA ASP A 111 -13.91 8.26 21.32
C ASP A 111 -15.32 7.82 20.86
N THR A 112 -15.80 8.44 19.78
CA THR A 112 -17.17 8.27 19.29
C THR A 112 -17.33 7.02 18.40
N ILE A 113 -16.24 6.52 17.84
CA ILE A 113 -16.25 5.33 16.97
C ILE A 113 -15.88 4.10 17.80
N GLN A 114 -16.88 3.28 18.12
CA GLN A 114 -16.74 2.01 18.88
C GLN A 114 -17.06 0.78 18.01
N SER A 115 -17.71 0.99 16.87
CA SER A 115 -18.11 -0.05 15.93
C SER A 115 -18.20 0.52 14.51
N MET A 116 -18.31 -0.35 13.50
CA MET A 116 -18.55 0.09 12.13
C MET A 116 -19.83 0.91 11.98
N ALA A 117 -20.86 0.65 12.81
CA ALA A 117 -22.12 1.37 12.77
C ALA A 117 -21.99 2.86 13.11
N ASP A 118 -21.01 3.24 13.91
CA ASP A 118 -20.77 4.63 14.32
C ASP A 118 -20.16 5.49 13.19
N LEU A 119 -19.77 4.87 12.09
CA LEU A 119 -19.32 5.57 10.89
C LEU A 119 -20.47 6.17 10.07
N ALA A 120 -21.72 5.78 10.31
CA ALA A 120 -22.87 6.34 9.61
C ALA A 120 -22.99 7.86 9.83
N GLY A 121 -23.18 8.60 8.74
CA GLY A 121 -23.25 10.06 8.74
C GLY A 121 -21.87 10.75 8.83
N ARG A 122 -20.79 10.02 8.87
CA ARG A 122 -19.45 10.60 9.07
C ARG A 122 -18.72 10.80 7.74
N THR A 123 -17.75 11.73 7.78
CA THR A 123 -16.74 11.88 6.72
C THR A 123 -15.51 11.06 7.09
N ILE A 124 -15.05 10.22 6.17
CA ILE A 124 -13.92 9.30 6.34
C ILE A 124 -12.86 9.67 5.33
N LEU A 125 -11.68 10.05 5.79
CA LEU A 125 -10.52 10.30 4.93
C LEU A 125 -9.85 8.95 4.60
N SER A 126 -9.45 8.73 3.36
CA SER A 126 -8.84 7.45 2.96
C SER A 126 -7.87 7.65 1.79
N THR A 127 -7.14 6.59 1.49
CA THR A 127 -6.30 6.49 0.29
C THR A 127 -6.71 5.31 -0.57
N GLY A 128 -6.04 5.12 -1.69
CA GLY A 128 -6.14 3.90 -2.48
C GLY A 128 -7.49 3.73 -3.17
N LYS A 129 -8.05 4.81 -3.72
CA LYS A 129 -9.24 4.72 -4.57
C LYS A 129 -9.01 3.73 -5.72
N GLY A 130 -9.95 2.79 -5.90
CA GLY A 130 -9.81 1.69 -6.86
C GLY A 130 -8.90 0.55 -6.41
N THR A 131 -8.43 0.57 -5.15
CA THR A 131 -7.55 -0.46 -4.59
C THR A 131 -8.10 -1.05 -3.29
N THR A 132 -7.34 -1.96 -2.68
CA THR A 132 -7.78 -2.73 -1.50
C THR A 132 -8.38 -1.88 -0.37
N PRO A 133 -7.81 -0.73 0.06
CA PRO A 133 -8.40 0.09 1.13
C PRO A 133 -9.85 0.50 0.86
N GLU A 134 -10.16 0.96 -0.36
CA GLU A 134 -11.53 1.32 -0.71
C GLU A 134 -12.47 0.11 -0.65
N TYR A 135 -12.07 -1.00 -1.28
CA TYR A 135 -12.94 -2.18 -1.36
C TYR A 135 -13.21 -2.79 0.02
N VAL A 136 -12.19 -2.84 0.89
CA VAL A 136 -12.34 -3.33 2.27
C VAL A 136 -13.29 -2.45 3.06
N LEU A 137 -13.09 -1.13 3.04
CA LEU A 137 -13.96 -0.20 3.76
C LEU A 137 -15.42 -0.31 3.28
N ARG A 138 -15.64 -0.29 1.96
CA ARG A 138 -16.98 -0.39 1.37
C ARG A 138 -17.65 -1.73 1.67
N TYR A 139 -16.90 -2.83 1.63
CA TYR A 139 -17.41 -4.16 2.00
C TYR A 139 -17.85 -4.19 3.45
N LEU A 140 -17.01 -3.70 4.37
CA LEU A 140 -17.32 -3.69 5.80
C LEU A 140 -18.48 -2.76 6.14
N LEU A 141 -18.58 -1.59 5.51
CA LEU A 141 -19.74 -0.71 5.64
C LEU A 141 -21.03 -1.43 5.22
N ASN A 142 -21.06 -2.02 4.01
CA ASN A 142 -22.22 -2.76 3.52
C ASN A 142 -22.59 -3.95 4.42
N ALA A 143 -21.61 -4.71 4.90
CA ALA A 143 -21.84 -5.84 5.81
C ALA A 143 -22.46 -5.42 7.15
N ASN A 144 -22.27 -4.16 7.54
CA ASN A 144 -22.87 -3.55 8.75
C ASN A 144 -24.13 -2.72 8.44
N GLY A 145 -24.69 -2.84 7.23
CA GLY A 145 -25.94 -2.17 6.85
C GLY A 145 -25.81 -0.69 6.51
N ILE A 146 -24.60 -0.21 6.24
CA ILE A 146 -24.29 1.18 5.88
C ILE A 146 -24.02 1.22 4.38
N ASP A 147 -24.80 2.02 3.64
CA ASP A 147 -24.58 2.24 2.21
C ASP A 147 -23.38 3.22 2.04
N PRO A 148 -22.23 2.77 1.49
CA PRO A 148 -21.04 3.62 1.38
C PRO A 148 -21.20 4.80 0.41
N ASP A 149 -22.26 4.83 -0.38
CA ASP A 149 -22.54 5.92 -1.33
C ASP A 149 -23.58 6.91 -0.81
N LYS A 150 -24.27 6.60 0.32
CA LYS A 150 -25.37 7.43 0.85
C LYS A 150 -25.17 7.78 2.32
N ASP A 151 -24.70 6.82 3.12
CA ASP A 151 -24.71 6.94 4.56
C ASP A 151 -23.39 7.44 5.13
N VAL A 152 -22.34 7.57 4.30
CA VAL A 152 -21.03 8.13 4.66
C VAL A 152 -20.51 9.01 3.53
N THR A 153 -19.56 9.89 3.84
CA THR A 153 -18.76 10.59 2.84
C THR A 153 -17.35 10.04 2.90
N ILE A 154 -16.81 9.50 1.78
CA ILE A 154 -15.42 9.04 1.73
C ILE A 154 -14.61 9.98 0.85
N GLU A 155 -13.62 10.64 1.44
CA GLU A 155 -12.69 11.53 0.74
C GLU A 155 -11.37 10.80 0.49
N TYR A 156 -10.98 10.70 -0.79
CA TYR A 156 -9.78 9.99 -1.19
C TYR A 156 -8.62 10.93 -1.51
N TYR A 157 -7.46 10.59 -0.99
CA TYR A 157 -6.19 11.26 -1.21
C TYR A 157 -5.22 10.33 -1.94
N SER A 158 -4.20 10.90 -2.59
CA SER A 158 -3.24 10.12 -3.38
C SER A 158 -2.36 9.24 -2.50
N GLU A 159 -1.92 9.76 -1.36
CA GLU A 159 -0.99 9.07 -0.43
C GLU A 159 -1.47 9.15 1.03
N ALA A 160 -1.02 8.19 1.85
CA ALA A 160 -1.36 8.17 3.28
C ALA A 160 -0.76 9.37 4.06
N THR A 161 0.35 9.93 3.58
CA THR A 161 0.96 11.15 4.12
C THR A 161 0.04 12.36 3.97
N GLU A 162 -0.71 12.46 2.86
CA GLU A 162 -1.70 13.52 2.66
C GLU A 162 -2.87 13.36 3.63
N VAL A 163 -3.35 12.13 3.86
CA VAL A 163 -4.40 11.84 4.85
C VAL A 163 -3.95 12.26 6.25
N THR A 164 -2.73 11.89 6.67
CA THR A 164 -2.22 12.28 8.00
C THR A 164 -2.09 13.80 8.14
N ALA A 165 -1.64 14.50 7.09
CA ALA A 165 -1.56 15.96 7.07
C ALA A 165 -2.97 16.61 7.15
N GLN A 166 -3.96 16.05 6.46
CA GLN A 166 -5.34 16.53 6.52
C GLN A 166 -5.95 16.30 7.90
N MET A 167 -5.72 15.13 8.51
CA MET A 167 -6.15 14.85 9.89
C MET A 167 -5.54 15.83 10.89
N ALA A 168 -4.27 16.21 10.74
CA ALA A 168 -3.63 17.18 11.62
C ALA A 168 -4.35 18.53 11.63
N ASN A 169 -4.93 18.93 10.49
CA ASN A 169 -5.62 20.22 10.29
C ASN A 169 -7.15 20.15 10.50
N THR A 170 -7.70 18.97 10.80
CA THR A 170 -9.15 18.75 10.97
C THR A 170 -9.43 18.33 12.40
N GLU A 171 -10.35 19.00 13.08
CA GLU A 171 -10.88 18.57 14.36
C GLU A 171 -11.81 17.35 14.15
N ASP A 172 -11.83 16.42 15.11
CA ASP A 172 -12.68 15.23 15.09
C ASP A 172 -12.57 14.40 13.79
N ALA A 173 -11.37 14.37 13.20
CA ALA A 173 -11.13 13.66 11.96
C ALA A 173 -11.20 12.14 12.12
N ILE A 174 -11.80 11.48 11.15
CA ILE A 174 -11.84 10.02 11.03
C ILE A 174 -11.15 9.64 9.73
N ALA A 175 -10.23 8.67 9.79
CA ALA A 175 -9.55 8.20 8.59
C ALA A 175 -9.37 6.69 8.58
N VAL A 176 -9.22 6.12 7.38
CA VAL A 176 -8.69 4.77 7.17
C VAL A 176 -7.22 4.91 6.76
N LEU A 177 -6.34 4.40 7.60
CA LEU A 177 -4.90 4.43 7.39
C LEU A 177 -4.29 3.03 7.49
N PRO A 178 -3.25 2.73 6.69
CA PRO A 178 -2.44 1.53 6.89
C PRO A 178 -1.31 1.77 7.91
N GLN A 179 -0.74 0.70 8.45
CA GLN A 179 0.59 0.76 9.04
C GLN A 179 1.63 1.02 7.92
N PRO A 180 2.73 1.74 8.21
CA PRO A 180 3.14 2.34 9.49
C PRO A 180 2.56 3.73 9.77
N TYR A 181 1.71 4.26 8.89
CA TYR A 181 1.19 5.64 8.98
C TYR A 181 0.33 5.87 10.22
N VAL A 182 -0.40 4.85 10.69
CA VAL A 182 -1.15 4.91 11.97
C VAL A 182 -0.20 5.19 13.13
N THR A 183 0.89 4.44 13.24
CA THR A 183 1.90 4.64 14.28
C THR A 183 2.59 5.99 14.16
N ALA A 184 2.99 6.37 12.94
CA ALA A 184 3.66 7.65 12.69
C ALA A 184 2.76 8.85 13.04
N ALA A 185 1.47 8.79 12.71
CA ALA A 185 0.51 9.83 13.07
C ALA A 185 0.27 9.90 14.58
N GLY A 186 0.11 8.76 15.26
CA GLY A 186 -0.07 8.71 16.72
C GLY A 186 1.14 9.18 17.51
N LEU A 187 2.36 9.09 16.95
CA LEU A 187 3.56 9.67 17.56
C LEU A 187 3.61 11.21 17.46
N GLN A 188 2.90 11.79 16.51
CA GLN A 188 2.84 13.24 16.29
C GLN A 188 1.66 13.90 16.98
N ASP A 189 0.57 13.16 17.20
CA ASP A 189 -0.67 13.64 17.80
C ASP A 189 -1.21 12.61 18.79
N ASP A 190 -1.08 12.87 20.08
CA ASP A 190 -1.52 12.00 21.17
C ASP A 190 -3.06 11.96 21.34
N THR A 191 -3.78 12.82 20.65
CA THR A 191 -5.25 12.78 20.57
C THR A 191 -5.78 11.79 19.55
N LEU A 192 -4.90 11.22 18.71
CA LEU A 192 -5.26 10.24 17.71
C LEU A 192 -5.26 8.84 18.33
N ARG A 193 -6.35 8.12 18.14
CA ARG A 193 -6.49 6.72 18.56
C ARG A 193 -6.83 5.79 17.40
N VAL A 194 -6.45 4.54 17.52
CA VAL A 194 -7.01 3.45 16.71
C VAL A 194 -8.41 3.16 17.24
N ALA A 195 -9.41 3.42 16.43
CA ALA A 195 -10.81 3.16 16.76
C ALA A 195 -11.23 1.73 16.42
N LEU A 196 -10.89 1.26 15.21
CA LEU A 196 -11.23 -0.09 14.75
C LEU A 196 -10.02 -0.70 14.00
N ASP A 197 -9.77 -1.98 14.23
CA ASP A 197 -8.94 -2.83 13.37
C ASP A 197 -9.81 -3.46 12.30
N LEU A 198 -9.58 -3.10 11.03
CA LEU A 198 -10.41 -3.59 9.93
C LEU A 198 -10.20 -5.10 9.65
N THR A 199 -9.12 -5.70 10.16
CA THR A 199 -8.93 -7.15 10.11
C THR A 199 -9.85 -7.85 11.11
N GLU A 200 -9.98 -7.29 12.32
CA GLU A 200 -10.93 -7.80 13.31
C GLU A 200 -12.38 -7.64 12.83
N GLU A 201 -12.71 -6.48 12.23
CA GLU A 201 -14.03 -6.25 11.65
C GLU A 201 -14.33 -7.20 10.47
N TRP A 202 -13.32 -7.48 9.64
CA TRP A 202 -13.41 -8.45 8.55
C TRP A 202 -13.73 -9.86 9.06
N ASN A 203 -13.03 -10.31 10.10
CA ASN A 203 -13.21 -11.63 10.68
C ASN A 203 -14.61 -11.84 11.32
N LYS A 204 -15.35 -10.75 11.60
CA LYS A 204 -16.74 -10.84 12.09
C LYS A 204 -17.75 -11.14 10.98
N VAL A 205 -17.42 -10.81 9.71
CA VAL A 205 -18.37 -10.82 8.60
C VAL A 205 -17.95 -11.69 7.41
N ALA A 206 -16.73 -12.23 7.43
CA ALA A 206 -16.18 -13.07 6.38
C ALA A 206 -15.42 -14.27 6.94
N ASP A 207 -15.56 -15.43 6.28
CA ASP A 207 -14.86 -16.67 6.63
C ASP A 207 -13.47 -16.78 5.97
N THR A 208 -12.92 -15.68 5.46
CA THR A 208 -11.64 -15.62 4.75
C THR A 208 -10.71 -14.63 5.40
N GLN A 209 -9.41 -14.83 5.22
CA GLN A 209 -8.41 -13.84 5.65
C GLN A 209 -8.48 -12.58 4.78
N LEU A 210 -8.23 -11.44 5.38
CA LEU A 210 -8.08 -10.18 4.68
C LEU A 210 -6.69 -10.11 4.06
N ILE A 211 -6.57 -10.47 2.78
CA ILE A 211 -5.34 -10.35 2.00
C ILE A 211 -5.32 -8.96 1.35
N THR A 212 -4.36 -8.13 1.71
CA THR A 212 -4.26 -6.77 1.19
C THR A 212 -3.15 -6.60 0.16
N GLY A 213 -2.06 -7.36 0.28
CA GLY A 213 -0.94 -7.28 -0.65
C GLY A 213 -0.37 -8.64 -1.04
N VAL A 214 0.07 -8.71 -2.28
CA VAL A 214 0.71 -9.89 -2.87
C VAL A 214 1.95 -9.50 -3.66
N THR A 215 2.88 -10.43 -3.78
CA THR A 215 3.98 -10.36 -4.73
C THR A 215 3.59 -11.12 -5.99
N VAL A 216 3.69 -10.47 -7.13
CA VAL A 216 3.42 -11.05 -8.44
C VAL A 216 4.70 -11.08 -9.28
N VAL A 217 4.78 -12.04 -10.18
CA VAL A 217 5.87 -12.19 -11.15
C VAL A 217 5.26 -12.30 -12.56
N ARG A 218 5.96 -11.81 -13.58
CA ARG A 218 5.59 -12.07 -14.96
C ARG A 218 5.77 -13.57 -15.24
N LYS A 219 4.78 -14.17 -15.89
CA LYS A 219 4.78 -15.60 -16.19
C LYS A 219 5.99 -16.01 -17.05
N GLU A 220 6.32 -15.23 -18.07
CA GLU A 220 7.50 -15.47 -18.91
C GLU A 220 8.78 -15.53 -18.08
N TYR A 221 8.97 -14.55 -17.18
CA TYR A 221 10.14 -14.52 -16.32
C TYR A 221 10.21 -15.75 -15.40
N ALA A 222 9.07 -16.14 -14.80
CA ALA A 222 9.02 -17.32 -13.93
C ALA A 222 9.27 -18.65 -14.67
N GLU A 223 8.91 -18.73 -15.98
CA GLU A 223 9.18 -19.88 -16.82
C GLU A 223 10.66 -19.95 -17.26
N GLU A 224 11.30 -18.80 -17.45
CA GLU A 224 12.71 -18.69 -17.80
C GLU A 224 13.66 -18.89 -16.60
N HIS A 225 13.18 -18.60 -15.40
CA HIS A 225 13.92 -18.67 -14.12
C HIS A 225 13.14 -19.49 -13.08
N PRO A 226 13.11 -20.82 -13.22
CA PRO A 226 12.29 -21.69 -12.37
C PRO A 226 12.89 -21.97 -10.97
N ASP A 227 14.14 -21.56 -10.71
CA ASP A 227 14.92 -21.86 -9.50
C ASP A 227 14.72 -20.82 -8.40
#